data_cf1ddae34ebc3a966ccfd15bcbf68b81
#
_entry.id   cf1ddae34ebc3a966ccfd15bcbf68b81
#
_cell.length_a   1.000
_cell.length_b   1.000
_cell.length_c   1.000
_cell.angle_alpha   90.00
_cell.angle_beta   90.00
_cell.angle_gamma   90.00
#
_symmetry.space_group_name_H-M   'P 1'
#
loop_
_entity.id
_entity.type
_entity.pdbx_description
1 polymer ?
#
loop_
_entity_poly.entity_id
_entity_poly.type
_entity_poly.pdbx_seq_one_letter_code
_entity_poly.pdbx_strand_id
1 'polypeptide(L)'
;MSAKSIELTSGKGGLPVVKVRTPWSEAEIYLNGAHVTHFQKSGEPPLIFVSAKSQFAAGKAIRGGVPICFPWFGNRAGEPSHGFARTAAWQLVKSAVAPDGEVTLRFALPQLPGREAWSCLRTEFSVTVSETLTLGLTTANDSCDSAIEIENCLHTYFNVGDIGAVSLTGLQGTAFLDNAAGGNGARKIQEAAALRIPRETNRIYLDTISAVEIRDESLKRIIRVEKTGSHSTVVWNPWTTQKLPNDFDPAEHQRMVCVESGNVGPNKLSLAPGKSATLQVAVSSRAG
;
A
#
# COMPACT_ATOMS: atom_id res chain seq x y z
N MET A 1 8.15 27.95 19.33
CA MET A 1 9.14 27.11 18.58
C MET A 1 8.39 26.45 17.45
N SER A 2 8.78 26.68 16.19
CA SER A 2 8.18 25.99 15.05
C SER A 2 8.48 24.48 15.19
N ALA A 3 7.47 23.63 15.19
CA ALA A 3 7.66 22.18 15.19
C ALA A 3 8.47 21.79 13.95
N LYS A 4 9.45 20.91 14.09
CA LYS A 4 10.21 20.40 12.93
C LYS A 4 9.24 19.66 12.00
N SER A 5 9.25 20.00 10.72
CA SER A 5 8.42 19.33 9.69
C SER A 5 8.77 17.86 9.50
N ILE A 6 10.00 17.46 9.82
CA ILE A 6 10.53 16.10 9.69
C ILE A 6 11.32 15.76 10.97
N GLU A 7 10.96 14.64 11.59
CA GLU A 7 11.65 14.13 12.78
C GLU A 7 11.88 12.61 12.64
N LEU A 8 13.14 12.18 12.75
CA LEU A 8 13.48 10.76 12.88
C LEU A 8 13.60 10.43 14.38
N THR A 9 12.79 9.48 14.84
CA THR A 9 12.70 9.14 16.26
C THR A 9 12.45 7.64 16.46
N SER A 10 12.36 7.18 17.71
CA SER A 10 11.95 5.82 18.04
C SER A 10 10.43 5.74 18.14
N GLY A 11 9.86 4.80 17.38
CA GLY A 11 8.42 4.53 17.36
C GLY A 11 8.04 3.29 18.17
N LYS A 12 6.86 2.71 17.86
CA LYS A 12 6.39 1.47 18.47
C LYS A 12 7.42 0.36 18.27
N GLY A 13 7.61 -0.48 19.28
CA GLY A 13 8.58 -1.58 19.27
C GLY A 13 10.04 -1.14 19.19
N GLY A 14 10.36 0.15 19.43
CA GLY A 14 11.69 0.69 19.31
C GLY A 14 12.17 0.88 17.87
N LEU A 15 11.29 0.66 16.88
CA LEU A 15 11.64 0.80 15.46
C LEU A 15 11.84 2.27 15.07
N PRO A 16 12.85 2.60 14.25
CA PRO A 16 13.01 3.94 13.70
C PRO A 16 11.79 4.36 12.86
N VAL A 17 11.25 5.54 13.14
CA VAL A 17 10.11 6.15 12.43
C VAL A 17 10.42 7.59 12.05
N VAL A 18 10.08 7.95 10.82
CA VAL A 18 10.07 9.35 10.36
C VAL A 18 8.66 9.88 10.59
N LYS A 19 8.54 10.90 11.42
CA LYS A 19 7.32 11.66 11.62
C LYS A 19 7.36 12.92 10.76
N VAL A 20 6.29 13.14 10.04
CA VAL A 20 6.13 14.30 9.14
C VAL A 20 4.95 15.13 9.62
N ARG A 21 5.15 16.45 9.67
CA ARG A 21 4.08 17.43 9.87
C ARG A 21 4.15 18.51 8.81
N THR A 22 3.04 18.74 8.17
CA THR A 22 2.83 19.80 7.17
C THR A 22 1.76 20.76 7.68
N PRO A 23 1.48 21.88 7.00
CA PRO A 23 0.34 22.74 7.33
C PRO A 23 -1.02 22.04 7.24
N TRP A 24 -1.12 20.95 6.48
CA TRP A 24 -2.38 20.30 6.13
C TRP A 24 -2.58 18.92 6.77
N SER A 25 -1.47 18.23 7.09
CA SER A 25 -1.53 16.81 7.46
C SER A 25 -0.32 16.35 8.26
N GLU A 26 -0.43 15.16 8.82
CA GLU A 26 0.69 14.46 9.44
C GLU A 26 0.79 13.01 8.94
N ALA A 27 2.00 12.45 9.00
CA ALA A 27 2.29 11.07 8.59
C ALA A 27 3.37 10.43 9.45
N GLU A 28 3.35 9.09 9.53
CA GLU A 28 4.40 8.29 10.13
C GLU A 28 4.87 7.21 9.16
N ILE A 29 6.19 7.13 8.92
CA ILE A 29 6.82 6.18 8.03
C ILE A 29 7.94 5.45 8.77
N TYR A 30 7.76 4.15 9.02
CA TYR A 30 8.78 3.31 9.65
C TYR A 30 9.85 2.91 8.64
N LEU A 31 11.13 2.92 9.04
CA LEU A 31 12.22 2.43 8.18
C LEU A 31 12.12 0.91 7.93
N ASN A 32 11.49 0.16 8.84
CA ASN A 32 11.14 -1.25 8.61
C ASN A 32 10.03 -1.33 7.55
N GLY A 33 10.38 -1.72 6.34
CA GLY A 33 9.48 -1.83 5.19
C GLY A 33 9.23 -0.51 4.45
N ALA A 34 9.90 0.60 4.79
CA ALA A 34 9.53 1.96 4.38
C ALA A 34 8.03 2.21 4.57
N HIS A 35 7.49 1.71 5.67
CA HIS A 35 6.08 1.43 5.89
C HIS A 35 5.33 2.67 6.37
N VAL A 36 4.45 3.22 5.55
CA VAL A 36 3.51 4.29 5.95
C VAL A 36 2.45 3.69 6.86
N THR A 37 2.46 4.06 8.15
CA THR A 37 1.51 3.55 9.14
C THR A 37 0.44 4.55 9.51
N HIS A 38 0.66 5.83 9.21
CA HIS A 38 -0.27 6.90 9.54
C HIS A 38 -0.26 7.96 8.45
N PHE A 39 -1.42 8.44 8.09
CA PHE A 39 -1.64 9.68 7.35
C PHE A 39 -3.00 10.25 7.77
N GLN A 40 -3.01 11.52 8.16
CA GLN A 40 -4.21 12.20 8.63
C GLN A 40 -4.19 13.67 8.20
N LYS A 41 -5.23 14.11 7.53
CA LYS A 41 -5.46 15.53 7.28
C LYS A 41 -5.96 16.22 8.53
N SER A 42 -5.61 17.48 8.70
CA SER A 42 -6.05 18.29 9.83
C SER A 42 -7.57 18.34 9.89
N GLY A 43 -8.13 17.98 11.05
CA GLY A 43 -9.58 17.96 11.28
C GLY A 43 -10.34 16.75 10.70
N GLU A 44 -9.65 15.81 10.03
CA GLU A 44 -10.25 14.57 9.51
C GLU A 44 -9.82 13.34 10.32
N PRO A 45 -10.62 12.25 10.32
CA PRO A 45 -10.15 10.97 10.86
C PRO A 45 -8.97 10.41 10.04
N PRO A 46 -8.06 9.59 10.63
CA PRO A 46 -6.97 8.97 9.92
C PRO A 46 -7.45 8.20 8.68
N LEU A 47 -6.70 8.29 7.58
CA LEU A 47 -7.01 7.56 6.33
C LEU A 47 -6.48 6.14 6.35
N ILE A 48 -5.38 5.90 7.06
CA ILE A 48 -4.66 4.62 7.07
C ILE A 48 -5.06 3.83 8.32
N PHE A 49 -5.36 2.55 8.12
CA PHE A 49 -5.65 1.59 9.18
C PHE A 49 -4.41 0.78 9.54
N VAL A 50 -4.16 0.59 10.82
CA VAL A 50 -3.16 -0.36 11.36
C VAL A 50 -3.81 -1.16 12.47
N SER A 51 -3.66 -2.49 12.43
CA SER A 51 -4.19 -3.38 13.46
C SER A 51 -3.61 -3.07 14.83
N ALA A 52 -4.47 -3.06 15.84
CA ALA A 52 -4.06 -2.90 17.24
C ALA A 52 -3.15 -4.05 17.71
N LYS A 53 -3.26 -5.23 17.07
CA LYS A 53 -2.43 -6.42 17.34
C LYS A 53 -1.17 -6.49 16.49
N SER A 54 -0.94 -5.50 15.63
CA SER A 54 0.25 -5.49 14.76
C SER A 54 1.54 -5.52 15.56
N GLN A 55 2.45 -6.40 15.13
CA GLN A 55 3.77 -6.54 15.73
C GLN A 55 4.75 -5.53 15.10
N PHE A 56 5.22 -4.59 15.92
CA PHE A 56 6.26 -3.64 15.52
C PHE A 56 7.62 -4.20 15.95
N ALA A 57 8.25 -4.99 15.09
CA ALA A 57 9.55 -5.62 15.35
C ALA A 57 10.39 -5.65 14.07
N ALA A 58 11.72 -5.53 14.20
CA ALA A 58 12.63 -5.58 13.06
C ALA A 58 12.47 -6.89 12.28
N GLY A 59 12.42 -6.79 10.96
CA GLY A 59 12.25 -7.95 10.07
C GLY A 59 10.84 -8.57 10.06
N LYS A 60 9.87 -7.97 10.77
CA LYS A 60 8.47 -8.40 10.76
C LYS A 60 7.62 -7.43 9.94
N ALA A 61 6.64 -7.97 9.23
CA ALA A 61 5.66 -7.14 8.53
C ALA A 61 4.73 -6.47 9.54
N ILE A 62 4.49 -5.17 9.38
CA ILE A 62 3.47 -4.42 10.12
C ILE A 62 2.11 -4.73 9.48
N ARG A 63 1.11 -5.10 10.29
CA ARG A 63 -0.24 -5.42 9.81
C ARG A 63 -1.07 -4.15 9.69
N GLY A 64 -1.47 -3.80 8.47
CA GLY A 64 -2.10 -2.52 8.14
C GLY A 64 -1.12 -1.57 7.47
N GLY A 65 -1.43 -0.27 7.44
CA GLY A 65 -0.58 0.70 6.77
C GLY A 65 -0.55 0.55 5.25
N VAL A 66 0.63 0.78 4.68
CA VAL A 66 0.92 0.58 3.26
C VAL A 66 2.12 -0.36 3.09
N PRO A 67 1.94 -1.68 3.24
CA PRO A 67 2.99 -2.65 2.95
C PRO A 67 3.44 -2.58 1.48
N ILE A 68 4.74 -2.58 1.23
CA ILE A 68 5.31 -2.69 -0.11
C ILE A 68 5.46 -4.18 -0.45
N CYS A 69 4.58 -4.71 -1.31
CA CYS A 69 4.72 -6.06 -1.85
C CYS A 69 5.69 -6.02 -3.02
N PHE A 70 6.88 -6.62 -2.86
CA PHE A 70 7.93 -6.64 -3.85
C PHE A 70 9.01 -7.69 -3.49
N PRO A 71 9.61 -8.43 -4.46
CA PRO A 71 9.40 -8.39 -5.90
C PRO A 71 8.36 -9.39 -6.41
N TRP A 72 7.53 -9.97 -5.52
CA TRP A 72 6.36 -10.79 -5.87
C TRP A 72 5.17 -10.47 -4.98
N PHE A 73 3.98 -10.78 -5.49
CA PHE A 73 2.71 -10.64 -4.78
C PHE A 73 2.17 -12.01 -4.37
N GLY A 74 1.53 -12.10 -3.21
CA GLY A 74 0.96 -13.36 -2.70
C GLY A 74 2.00 -14.34 -2.17
N ASN A 75 1.66 -15.62 -2.16
CA ASN A 75 2.50 -16.69 -1.64
C ASN A 75 3.43 -17.25 -2.73
N ARG A 76 4.66 -17.54 -2.34
CA ARG A 76 5.68 -18.21 -3.16
C ARG A 76 6.32 -19.30 -2.31
N ALA A 77 6.45 -20.51 -2.85
CA ALA A 77 6.98 -21.66 -2.10
C ALA A 77 8.39 -21.38 -1.57
N GLY A 78 8.59 -21.61 -0.27
CA GLY A 78 9.87 -21.39 0.41
C GLY A 78 10.23 -19.92 0.66
N GLU A 79 9.35 -18.97 0.32
CA GLU A 79 9.61 -17.55 0.38
C GLU A 79 8.58 -16.82 1.27
N PRO A 80 8.91 -15.63 1.80
CA PRO A 80 7.94 -14.84 2.54
C PRO A 80 6.78 -14.39 1.64
N SER A 81 5.56 -14.44 2.16
CA SER A 81 4.38 -13.92 1.45
C SER A 81 4.58 -12.44 1.09
N HIS A 82 4.20 -12.07 -0.13
CA HIS A 82 4.30 -10.70 -0.68
C HIS A 82 5.73 -10.13 -0.79
N GLY A 83 6.72 -10.99 -0.99
CA GLY A 83 8.10 -10.55 -1.13
C GLY A 83 8.76 -10.14 0.19
N PHE A 84 9.94 -9.58 0.09
CA PHE A 84 10.79 -9.24 1.24
C PHE A 84 10.86 -7.74 1.54
N ALA A 85 10.43 -6.87 0.63
CA ALA A 85 10.58 -5.43 0.79
C ALA A 85 9.89 -4.88 2.05
N ARG A 86 8.69 -5.40 2.38
CA ARG A 86 7.91 -4.96 3.56
C ARG A 86 8.51 -5.36 4.91
N THR A 87 9.54 -6.21 4.92
CA THR A 87 10.24 -6.64 6.14
C THR A 87 11.68 -6.16 6.19
N ALA A 88 12.18 -5.56 5.11
CA ALA A 88 13.53 -5.03 5.02
C ALA A 88 13.68 -3.70 5.80
N ALA A 89 14.86 -3.42 6.29
CA ALA A 89 15.22 -2.11 6.84
C ALA A 89 15.63 -1.19 5.68
N TRP A 90 14.74 -0.30 5.26
CA TRP A 90 15.01 0.69 4.22
C TRP A 90 15.83 1.86 4.76
N GLN A 91 16.54 2.52 3.87
CA GLN A 91 17.37 3.68 4.18
C GLN A 91 16.67 4.96 3.72
N LEU A 92 16.50 5.93 4.62
CA LEU A 92 16.08 7.29 4.23
C LEU A 92 17.29 7.97 3.55
N VAL A 93 17.20 8.16 2.24
CA VAL A 93 18.30 8.71 1.42
C VAL A 93 18.14 10.19 1.11
N LYS A 94 16.91 10.72 1.18
CA LYS A 94 16.64 12.13 0.96
C LYS A 94 15.38 12.57 1.69
N SER A 95 15.40 13.79 2.20
CA SER A 95 14.22 14.51 2.69
C SER A 95 14.27 15.96 2.20
N ALA A 96 13.11 16.52 1.86
CA ALA A 96 12.99 17.90 1.42
C ALA A 96 11.66 18.49 1.92
N VAL A 97 11.70 19.79 2.23
CA VAL A 97 10.52 20.59 2.54
C VAL A 97 10.43 21.68 1.47
N ALA A 98 9.31 21.71 0.75
CA ALA A 98 9.05 22.73 -0.26
C ALA A 98 8.65 24.07 0.41
N PRO A 99 8.71 25.21 -0.33
CA PRO A 99 8.37 26.52 0.24
C PRO A 99 6.94 26.63 0.77
N ASP A 100 6.00 25.88 0.22
CA ASP A 100 4.61 25.78 0.68
C ASP A 100 4.43 24.88 1.89
N GLY A 101 5.46 24.11 2.29
CA GLY A 101 5.44 23.20 3.43
C GLY A 101 5.16 21.73 3.07
N GLU A 102 5.01 21.38 1.78
CA GLU A 102 4.99 20.00 1.33
C GLU A 102 6.29 19.29 1.71
N VAL A 103 6.20 18.04 2.15
CA VAL A 103 7.36 17.22 2.55
C VAL A 103 7.49 16.03 1.62
N THR A 104 8.67 15.86 1.03
CA THR A 104 9.03 14.67 0.25
C THR A 104 10.16 13.90 0.92
N LEU A 105 9.96 12.59 1.10
CA LEU A 105 10.94 11.63 1.59
C LEU A 105 11.27 10.62 0.49
N ARG A 106 12.52 10.17 0.41
CA ARG A 106 12.94 9.07 -0.47
C ARG A 106 13.68 8.02 0.34
N PHE A 107 13.26 6.78 0.14
CA PHE A 107 13.83 5.60 0.76
C PHE A 107 14.44 4.69 -0.31
N ALA A 108 15.58 4.08 -0.03
CA ALA A 108 16.20 3.06 -0.88
C ALA A 108 16.11 1.69 -0.21
N LEU A 109 15.75 0.68 -0.98
CA LEU A 109 15.86 -0.71 -0.55
C LEU A 109 17.33 -1.14 -0.66
N PRO A 110 18.01 -1.48 0.46
CA PRO A 110 19.39 -1.92 0.39
C PRO A 110 19.50 -3.32 -0.24
N GLN A 111 20.70 -3.66 -0.68
CA GLN A 111 21.02 -5.04 -1.01
C GLN A 111 20.86 -5.91 0.24
N LEU A 112 20.21 -7.06 0.10
CA LEU A 112 19.89 -7.95 1.21
C LEU A 112 20.62 -9.28 1.06
N PRO A 113 21.27 -9.78 2.12
CA PRO A 113 21.86 -11.14 2.13
C PRO A 113 20.81 -12.21 1.79
N GLY A 114 21.18 -13.18 0.95
CA GLY A 114 20.27 -14.24 0.49
C GLY A 114 19.25 -13.77 -0.57
N ARG A 115 19.45 -12.57 -1.14
CA ARG A 115 18.60 -11.99 -2.20
C ARG A 115 19.42 -11.61 -3.44
N GLU A 116 20.52 -12.29 -3.67
CA GLU A 116 21.49 -12.00 -4.75
C GLU A 116 20.84 -12.04 -6.13
N ALA A 117 19.84 -12.92 -6.35
CA ALA A 117 19.06 -12.99 -7.59
C ALA A 117 18.33 -11.68 -7.94
N TRP A 118 18.15 -10.78 -6.97
CA TRP A 118 17.48 -9.49 -7.11
C TRP A 118 18.42 -8.30 -7.00
N SER A 119 19.74 -8.56 -6.84
CA SER A 119 20.76 -7.52 -6.63
C SER A 119 20.95 -6.58 -7.82
N CYS A 120 20.52 -7.00 -9.01
CA CYS A 120 20.53 -6.19 -10.21
C CYS A 120 19.42 -5.12 -10.23
N LEU A 121 18.45 -5.19 -9.32
CA LEU A 121 17.38 -4.21 -9.21
C LEU A 121 17.74 -3.14 -8.19
N ARG A 122 17.58 -1.88 -8.60
CA ARG A 122 17.55 -0.73 -7.69
C ARG A 122 16.10 -0.33 -7.46
N THR A 123 15.67 -0.36 -6.19
CA THR A 123 14.30 -0.03 -5.82
C THR A 123 14.28 1.13 -4.84
N GLU A 124 13.53 2.17 -5.17
CA GLU A 124 13.33 3.37 -4.36
C GLU A 124 11.84 3.58 -4.08
N PHE A 125 11.54 4.09 -2.90
CA PHE A 125 10.18 4.46 -2.51
C PHE A 125 10.16 5.93 -2.11
N SER A 126 9.26 6.70 -2.70
CA SER A 126 9.03 8.10 -2.37
C SER A 126 7.68 8.27 -1.66
N VAL A 127 7.67 9.15 -0.66
CA VAL A 127 6.48 9.55 0.08
C VAL A 127 6.42 11.07 0.08
N THR A 128 5.39 11.62 -0.52
CA THR A 128 5.09 13.05 -0.48
C THR A 128 3.85 13.29 0.37
N VAL A 129 3.99 14.16 1.36
CA VAL A 129 2.98 14.48 2.37
C VAL A 129 2.57 15.94 2.20
N SER A 130 1.30 16.16 1.84
CA SER A 130 0.66 17.47 1.69
C SER A 130 -0.82 17.34 2.10
N GLU A 131 -1.76 18.00 1.45
CA GLU A 131 -3.19 17.65 1.56
C GLU A 131 -3.49 16.24 1.02
N THR A 132 -2.61 15.76 0.16
CA THR A 132 -2.65 14.44 -0.48
C THR A 132 -1.44 13.64 -0.02
N LEU A 133 -1.63 12.33 0.18
CA LEU A 133 -0.53 11.38 0.34
C LEU A 133 -0.18 10.81 -1.03
N THR A 134 1.02 11.14 -1.54
CA THR A 134 1.51 10.58 -2.79
C THR A 134 2.65 9.61 -2.53
N LEU A 135 2.52 8.40 -3.07
CA LEU A 135 3.43 7.28 -2.90
C LEU A 135 3.99 6.87 -4.26
N GLY A 136 5.28 6.69 -4.38
CA GLY A 136 5.92 6.28 -5.63
C GLY A 136 6.91 5.14 -5.39
N LEU A 137 6.69 3.97 -6.01
CA LEU A 137 7.63 2.85 -5.99
C LEU A 137 8.28 2.72 -7.36
N THR A 138 9.57 3.05 -7.43
CA THR A 138 10.37 2.97 -8.66
C THR A 138 11.32 1.79 -8.57
N THR A 139 11.31 0.94 -9.59
CA THR A 139 12.27 -0.16 -9.74
C THR A 139 13.00 -0.03 -11.07
N ALA A 140 14.31 -0.08 -11.06
CA ALA A 140 15.17 -0.07 -12.23
C ALA A 140 15.95 -1.38 -12.31
N ASN A 141 16.07 -1.94 -13.51
CA ASN A 141 16.99 -3.02 -13.84
C ASN A 141 18.30 -2.41 -14.31
N ASP A 142 19.18 -2.12 -13.37
CA ASP A 142 20.43 -1.38 -13.66
C ASP A 142 21.56 -2.29 -14.15
N SER A 143 21.53 -3.58 -13.81
CA SER A 143 22.70 -4.47 -14.01
C SER A 143 22.39 -5.93 -14.34
N CYS A 144 21.12 -6.32 -14.55
CA CYS A 144 20.81 -7.65 -15.07
C CYS A 144 21.15 -7.71 -16.58
N ASP A 145 21.71 -8.81 -17.03
CA ASP A 145 22.00 -9.04 -18.44
C ASP A 145 20.75 -9.35 -19.27
N SER A 146 19.64 -9.62 -18.61
CA SER A 146 18.36 -9.99 -19.22
C SER A 146 17.19 -9.28 -18.56
N ALA A 147 16.03 -9.35 -19.20
CA ALA A 147 14.80 -8.88 -18.59
C ALA A 147 14.45 -9.69 -17.35
N ILE A 148 13.99 -9.00 -16.30
CA ILE A 148 13.54 -9.61 -15.05
C ILE A 148 12.06 -9.37 -14.84
N GLU A 149 11.34 -10.42 -14.48
CA GLU A 149 9.91 -10.31 -14.12
C GLU A 149 9.77 -9.97 -12.65
N ILE A 150 8.95 -8.96 -12.38
CA ILE A 150 8.62 -8.52 -11.02
C ILE A 150 7.11 -8.28 -10.89
N GLU A 151 6.62 -8.43 -9.67
CA GLU A 151 5.34 -7.90 -9.25
C GLU A 151 5.59 -6.82 -8.18
N ASN A 152 4.83 -5.76 -8.25
CA ASN A 152 4.85 -4.71 -7.24
C ASN A 152 3.44 -4.31 -6.85
N CYS A 153 3.24 -4.01 -5.57
CA CYS A 153 1.94 -3.55 -5.08
C CYS A 153 2.11 -2.71 -3.80
N LEU A 154 1.38 -1.61 -3.72
CA LEU A 154 1.17 -0.86 -2.49
C LEU A 154 -0.14 -1.35 -1.86
N HIS A 155 0.00 -2.21 -0.84
CA HIS A 155 -1.12 -2.94 -0.20
C HIS A 155 -1.81 -2.06 0.84
N THR A 156 -2.44 -0.97 0.40
CA THR A 156 -2.98 0.07 1.28
C THR A 156 -4.22 -0.41 2.04
N TYR A 157 -4.16 -0.33 3.37
CA TYR A 157 -5.28 -0.54 4.28
C TYR A 157 -5.92 0.81 4.60
N PHE A 158 -7.14 1.03 4.16
CA PHE A 158 -7.90 2.24 4.49
C PHE A 158 -8.71 2.04 5.76
N ASN A 159 -8.66 3.03 6.65
CA ASN A 159 -9.50 3.08 7.83
C ASN A 159 -10.90 3.54 7.42
N VAL A 160 -11.93 2.81 7.84
CA VAL A 160 -13.34 3.14 7.60
C VAL A 160 -14.14 3.04 8.89
N GLY A 161 -15.26 3.73 8.95
CA GLY A 161 -16.10 3.73 10.14
C GLY A 161 -16.85 2.42 10.36
N ASP A 162 -17.41 1.86 9.27
CA ASP A 162 -18.10 0.57 9.26
C ASP A 162 -18.06 0.03 7.82
N ILE A 163 -17.49 -1.16 7.62
CA ILE A 163 -17.40 -1.80 6.31
C ILE A 163 -18.78 -2.05 5.67
N GLY A 164 -19.82 -2.26 6.47
CA GLY A 164 -21.20 -2.41 6.02
C GLY A 164 -21.78 -1.16 5.37
N ALA A 165 -21.27 0.03 5.76
CA ALA A 165 -21.64 1.33 5.23
C ALA A 165 -20.67 1.86 4.16
N VAL A 166 -19.75 0.99 3.65
CA VAL A 166 -18.79 1.33 2.62
C VAL A 166 -19.27 0.89 1.25
N SER A 167 -19.01 1.71 0.24
CA SER A 167 -19.11 1.33 -1.18
C SER A 167 -17.92 1.84 -1.97
N LEU A 168 -17.48 1.03 -2.95
CA LEU A 168 -16.36 1.37 -3.83
C LEU A 168 -16.86 1.54 -5.26
N THR A 169 -16.45 2.62 -5.93
CA THR A 169 -16.77 2.91 -7.34
C THR A 169 -15.50 3.04 -8.17
N GLY A 170 -15.63 3.07 -9.49
CA GLY A 170 -14.52 3.15 -10.44
C GLY A 170 -14.07 1.81 -11.04
N LEU A 171 -14.72 0.70 -10.67
CA LEU A 171 -14.35 -0.66 -11.11
C LEU A 171 -15.40 -1.32 -12.00
N GLN A 172 -16.54 -0.67 -12.30
CA GLN A 172 -17.59 -1.22 -13.15
C GLN A 172 -17.05 -1.59 -14.54
N GLY A 173 -17.48 -2.74 -15.06
CA GLY A 173 -17.04 -3.26 -16.35
C GLY A 173 -15.65 -3.92 -16.34
N THR A 174 -14.90 -3.80 -15.26
CA THR A 174 -13.55 -4.36 -15.16
C THR A 174 -13.59 -5.86 -14.82
N ALA A 175 -12.77 -6.63 -15.52
CA ALA A 175 -12.54 -8.04 -15.21
C ALA A 175 -11.73 -8.20 -13.93
N PHE A 176 -12.06 -9.20 -13.10
CA PHE A 176 -11.29 -9.53 -11.91
C PHE A 176 -11.15 -11.03 -11.70
N LEU A 177 -10.12 -11.43 -10.98
CA LEU A 177 -9.92 -12.77 -10.42
C LEU A 177 -10.52 -12.79 -9.02
N ASP A 178 -11.43 -13.72 -8.76
CA ASP A 178 -12.07 -13.91 -7.45
C ASP A 178 -11.28 -14.92 -6.63
N ASN A 179 -10.49 -14.43 -5.68
CA ASN A 179 -9.65 -15.24 -4.79
C ASN A 179 -10.25 -15.40 -3.37
N ALA A 180 -11.48 -14.92 -3.14
CA ALA A 180 -12.19 -15.19 -1.89
C ALA A 180 -12.51 -16.69 -1.76
N ALA A 181 -12.86 -17.15 -0.55
CA ALA A 181 -13.23 -18.54 -0.30
C ALA A 181 -14.32 -18.99 -1.30
N GLY A 182 -14.04 -20.09 -2.04
CA GLY A 182 -14.90 -20.61 -3.10
C GLY A 182 -14.78 -19.91 -4.45
N GLY A 183 -14.03 -18.82 -4.57
CA GLY A 183 -13.80 -18.11 -5.83
C GLY A 183 -12.82 -18.82 -6.76
N ASN A 184 -11.82 -19.49 -6.19
CA ASN A 184 -10.81 -20.32 -6.87
C ASN A 184 -10.09 -19.63 -8.04
N GLY A 185 -9.90 -18.30 -7.98
CA GLY A 185 -9.28 -17.53 -9.05
C GLY A 185 -10.17 -17.35 -10.30
N ALA A 186 -11.47 -17.63 -10.20
CA ALA A 186 -12.37 -17.49 -11.33
C ALA A 186 -12.40 -16.07 -11.87
N ARG A 187 -12.30 -15.93 -13.20
CA ARG A 187 -12.42 -14.64 -13.87
C ARG A 187 -13.88 -14.23 -13.98
N LYS A 188 -14.19 -13.05 -13.47
CA LYS A 188 -15.53 -12.45 -13.46
C LYS A 188 -15.46 -11.00 -13.93
N ILE A 189 -16.62 -10.38 -14.16
CA ILE A 189 -16.75 -8.94 -14.47
C ILE A 189 -17.47 -8.25 -13.32
N GLN A 190 -17.02 -7.06 -12.95
CA GLN A 190 -17.69 -6.19 -12.00
C GLN A 190 -18.89 -5.51 -12.68
N GLU A 191 -20.07 -6.09 -12.56
CA GLU A 191 -21.27 -5.55 -13.22
C GLU A 191 -21.83 -4.32 -12.50
N ALA A 192 -21.90 -4.39 -11.16
CA ALA A 192 -22.46 -3.31 -10.35
C ALA A 192 -21.57 -2.07 -10.37
N ALA A 193 -22.17 -0.89 -10.49
CA ALA A 193 -21.48 0.40 -10.45
C ALA A 193 -20.76 0.65 -9.11
N ALA A 194 -21.34 0.17 -8.01
CA ALA A 194 -20.73 0.23 -6.69
C ALA A 194 -20.54 -1.19 -6.12
N LEU A 195 -19.31 -1.49 -5.71
CA LEU A 195 -19.00 -2.70 -4.96
C LEU A 195 -19.25 -2.45 -3.47
N ARG A 196 -20.11 -3.26 -2.84
CA ARG A 196 -20.24 -3.36 -1.38
C ARG A 196 -19.52 -4.61 -0.87
N ILE A 197 -19.17 -4.63 0.42
CA ILE A 197 -18.40 -5.70 1.06
C ILE A 197 -19.29 -6.41 2.11
N PRO A 198 -20.23 -7.27 1.72
CA PRO A 198 -21.10 -8.01 2.66
C PRO A 198 -20.50 -9.35 3.12
N ARG A 199 -19.31 -9.70 2.66
CA ARG A 199 -18.62 -10.96 2.92
C ARG A 199 -17.14 -10.85 2.58
N GLU A 200 -16.36 -11.89 2.84
CA GLU A 200 -14.98 -11.99 2.38
C GLU A 200 -14.86 -11.55 0.93
N THR A 201 -13.96 -10.64 0.71
CA THR A 201 -13.68 -10.09 -0.61
C THR A 201 -12.17 -10.17 -0.86
N ASN A 202 -11.78 -10.79 -1.95
CA ASN A 202 -10.39 -10.87 -2.41
C ASN A 202 -10.42 -10.88 -3.94
N ARG A 203 -10.38 -9.68 -4.54
CA ARG A 203 -10.54 -9.49 -5.99
C ARG A 203 -9.33 -8.78 -6.56
N ILE A 204 -8.71 -9.38 -7.56
CA ILE A 204 -7.65 -8.73 -8.35
C ILE A 204 -8.28 -8.26 -9.66
N TYR A 205 -8.55 -6.96 -9.76
CA TYR A 205 -9.03 -6.33 -11.00
C TYR A 205 -7.87 -6.15 -11.96
N LEU A 206 -8.10 -6.52 -13.22
CA LEU A 206 -7.10 -6.62 -14.27
C LEU A 206 -7.25 -5.48 -15.27
N ASP A 207 -6.12 -5.10 -15.88
CA ASP A 207 -6.07 -4.15 -17.00
C ASP A 207 -6.78 -2.82 -16.71
N THR A 208 -6.71 -2.35 -15.45
CA THR A 208 -7.36 -1.12 -15.03
C THR A 208 -6.36 -0.09 -14.52
N ILE A 209 -6.53 1.13 -15.03
CA ILE A 209 -5.84 2.36 -14.57
C ILE A 209 -6.80 3.30 -13.83
N SER A 210 -8.05 2.88 -13.66
CA SER A 210 -9.09 3.72 -13.09
C SER A 210 -8.81 4.09 -11.64
N ALA A 211 -9.17 5.32 -11.28
CA ALA A 211 -9.26 5.71 -9.89
C ALA A 211 -10.40 4.97 -9.19
N VAL A 212 -10.21 4.68 -7.90
CA VAL A 212 -11.23 4.10 -7.04
C VAL A 212 -11.66 5.12 -5.99
N GLU A 213 -12.96 5.31 -5.81
CA GLU A 213 -13.50 6.07 -4.70
C GLU A 213 -14.09 5.12 -3.66
N ILE A 214 -13.70 5.32 -2.40
CA ILE A 214 -14.23 4.65 -1.22
C ILE A 214 -15.18 5.66 -0.55
N ARG A 215 -16.48 5.46 -0.69
CA ARG A 215 -17.49 6.21 0.02
C ARG A 215 -17.71 5.56 1.39
N ASP A 216 -17.39 6.29 2.44
CA ASP A 216 -17.56 5.90 3.84
C ASP A 216 -18.68 6.75 4.44
N GLU A 217 -19.88 6.19 4.48
CA GLU A 217 -21.08 6.89 4.98
C GLU A 217 -20.99 7.14 6.49
N SER A 218 -20.33 6.25 7.24
CA SER A 218 -20.18 6.35 8.69
C SER A 218 -19.28 7.52 9.10
N LEU A 219 -18.18 7.76 8.38
CA LEU A 219 -17.26 8.87 8.60
C LEU A 219 -17.58 10.08 7.69
N LYS A 220 -18.66 10.01 6.90
CA LYS A 220 -19.15 11.09 6.00
C LYS A 220 -18.03 11.61 5.10
N ARG A 221 -17.28 10.72 4.47
CA ARG A 221 -16.17 11.09 3.59
C ARG A 221 -16.09 10.20 2.35
N ILE A 222 -15.42 10.73 1.35
CA ILE A 222 -15.00 9.98 0.17
C ILE A 222 -13.49 10.00 0.12
N ILE A 223 -12.86 8.81 0.08
CA ILE A 223 -11.43 8.65 -0.14
C ILE A 223 -11.25 8.32 -1.61
N ARG A 224 -10.39 9.05 -2.31
CA ARG A 224 -10.06 8.83 -3.71
C ARG A 224 -8.65 8.29 -3.83
N VAL A 225 -8.51 7.18 -4.54
CA VAL A 225 -7.25 6.49 -4.82
C VAL A 225 -6.99 6.59 -6.32
N GLU A 226 -6.04 7.41 -6.72
CA GLU A 226 -5.59 7.57 -8.10
C GLU A 226 -4.26 6.85 -8.28
N LYS A 227 -4.00 6.34 -9.48
CA LYS A 227 -2.78 5.58 -9.76
C LYS A 227 -2.27 5.80 -11.18
N THR A 228 -0.94 5.71 -11.34
CA THR A 228 -0.26 5.64 -12.63
C THR A 228 0.81 4.55 -12.59
N GLY A 229 1.14 3.96 -13.74
CA GLY A 229 2.09 2.84 -13.80
C GLY A 229 1.63 1.58 -13.06
N SER A 230 0.32 1.44 -12.84
CA SER A 230 -0.34 0.31 -12.19
C SER A 230 -1.48 -0.18 -13.06
N HIS A 231 -1.48 -1.47 -13.38
CA HIS A 231 -2.51 -2.10 -14.21
C HIS A 231 -3.43 -3.03 -13.43
N SER A 232 -3.20 -3.20 -12.13
CA SER A 232 -4.09 -3.98 -11.25
C SER A 232 -4.60 -3.13 -10.10
N THR A 233 -5.84 -3.41 -9.67
CA THR A 233 -6.38 -2.95 -8.38
C THR A 233 -6.79 -4.18 -7.59
N VAL A 234 -6.35 -4.28 -6.32
CA VAL A 234 -6.82 -5.35 -5.44
C VAL A 234 -7.79 -4.77 -4.43
N VAL A 235 -8.96 -5.38 -4.31
CA VAL A 235 -9.90 -5.08 -3.22
C VAL A 235 -9.96 -6.26 -2.29
N TRP A 236 -9.61 -6.03 -1.02
CA TRP A 236 -9.54 -7.08 -0.03
C TRP A 236 -10.17 -6.67 1.31
N ASN A 237 -10.94 -7.60 1.86
CA ASN A 237 -11.37 -7.59 3.25
C ASN A 237 -11.49 -9.05 3.71
N PRO A 238 -10.84 -9.45 4.82
CA PRO A 238 -10.82 -10.86 5.26
C PRO A 238 -12.15 -11.35 5.78
N TRP A 239 -13.06 -10.42 6.13
CA TRP A 239 -14.30 -10.75 6.82
C TRP A 239 -14.02 -11.59 8.08
N THR A 240 -14.96 -12.45 8.48
CA THR A 240 -14.79 -13.41 9.59
C THR A 240 -14.36 -14.80 9.11
N THR A 241 -14.25 -14.99 7.80
CA THR A 241 -14.05 -16.30 7.17
C THR A 241 -12.59 -16.61 6.90
N GLN A 242 -11.79 -15.58 6.60
CA GLN A 242 -10.36 -15.79 6.35
C GLN A 242 -9.60 -15.93 7.68
N LYS A 243 -8.89 -17.06 7.83
CA LYS A 243 -8.00 -17.27 8.98
C LYS A 243 -6.74 -16.42 8.81
N LEU A 244 -6.63 -15.37 9.60
CA LEU A 244 -5.48 -14.48 9.61
C LEU A 244 -4.49 -14.84 10.72
N PRO A 245 -3.20 -14.42 10.59
CA PRO A 245 -2.24 -14.50 11.68
C PRO A 245 -2.69 -13.72 12.92
N ASN A 246 -2.08 -14.04 14.08
CA ASN A 246 -2.42 -13.44 15.38
C ASN A 246 -2.13 -11.94 15.50
N ASP A 247 -1.56 -11.32 14.46
CA ASP A 247 -1.28 -9.89 14.39
C ASP A 247 -2.46 -9.04 13.85
N PHE A 248 -3.63 -9.68 13.66
CA PHE A 248 -4.87 -9.03 13.26
C PHE A 248 -6.03 -9.48 14.19
N ASP A 249 -6.80 -8.52 14.71
CA ASP A 249 -8.01 -8.85 15.45
C ASP A 249 -9.15 -9.16 14.46
N PRO A 250 -9.82 -10.32 14.58
CA PRO A 250 -10.93 -10.66 13.68
C PRO A 250 -12.03 -9.59 13.60
N ALA A 251 -12.29 -8.84 14.67
CA ALA A 251 -13.29 -7.78 14.69
C ALA A 251 -12.86 -6.54 13.85
N GLU A 252 -11.56 -6.37 13.63
CA GLU A 252 -11.04 -5.21 12.90
C GLU A 252 -11.40 -5.20 11.41
N HIS A 253 -11.86 -6.35 10.85
CA HIS A 253 -12.37 -6.36 9.47
C HIS A 253 -13.49 -5.35 9.25
N GLN A 254 -14.23 -4.98 10.31
CA GLN A 254 -15.31 -3.99 10.26
C GLN A 254 -14.80 -2.56 10.04
N ARG A 255 -13.52 -2.31 10.34
CA ARG A 255 -12.93 -0.97 10.37
C ARG A 255 -11.93 -0.72 9.24
N MET A 256 -11.81 -1.62 8.28
CA MET A 256 -10.83 -1.49 7.21
C MET A 256 -11.34 -2.03 5.87
N VAL A 257 -10.78 -1.51 4.81
CA VAL A 257 -10.81 -2.10 3.47
C VAL A 257 -9.46 -1.87 2.80
N CYS A 258 -8.93 -2.88 2.10
CA CYS A 258 -7.79 -2.67 1.24
C CYS A 258 -8.26 -2.29 -0.17
N VAL A 259 -7.67 -1.21 -0.69
CA VAL A 259 -7.67 -0.87 -2.12
C VAL A 259 -6.22 -0.70 -2.51
N GLU A 260 -5.71 -1.72 -3.16
CA GLU A 260 -4.29 -1.84 -3.45
C GLU A 260 -4.03 -1.50 -4.91
N SER A 261 -2.94 -0.81 -5.17
CA SER A 261 -2.50 -0.49 -6.52
C SER A 261 -1.23 -1.24 -6.84
N GLY A 262 -1.19 -1.96 -7.95
CA GLY A 262 -0.04 -2.79 -8.27
C GLY A 262 0.00 -3.27 -9.71
N ASN A 263 1.03 -4.06 -10.01
CA ASN A 263 1.19 -4.84 -11.22
C ASN A 263 1.40 -6.29 -10.77
N VAL A 264 0.31 -7.05 -10.70
CA VAL A 264 0.28 -8.36 -10.06
C VAL A 264 -0.40 -9.40 -10.95
N GLY A 265 -0.01 -10.66 -10.78
CA GLY A 265 -0.52 -11.79 -11.56
C GLY A 265 -0.31 -11.60 -13.07
N PRO A 266 -1.38 -11.60 -13.89
CA PRO A 266 -1.25 -11.38 -15.34
C PRO A 266 -0.62 -10.02 -15.72
N ASN A 267 -0.71 -9.01 -14.84
CA ASN A 267 -0.17 -7.67 -15.07
C ASN A 267 1.25 -7.46 -14.50
N LYS A 268 1.97 -8.54 -14.15
CA LYS A 268 3.38 -8.45 -13.74
C LYS A 268 4.22 -7.70 -14.76
N LEU A 269 5.27 -7.04 -14.30
CA LEU A 269 6.17 -6.25 -15.14
C LEU A 269 7.36 -7.10 -15.60
N SER A 270 7.79 -6.88 -16.85
CA SER A 270 9.06 -7.36 -17.37
C SER A 270 9.97 -6.16 -17.59
N LEU A 271 11.04 -6.04 -16.81
CA LEU A 271 12.01 -4.94 -16.89
C LEU A 271 13.24 -5.39 -17.67
N ALA A 272 13.38 -4.91 -18.90
CA ALA A 272 14.59 -5.12 -19.68
C ALA A 272 15.80 -4.38 -19.06
N PRO A 273 17.05 -4.78 -19.39
CA PRO A 273 18.25 -4.09 -18.94
C PRO A 273 18.21 -2.58 -19.22
N GLY A 274 18.61 -1.76 -18.26
CA GLY A 274 18.58 -0.30 -18.33
C GLY A 274 17.19 0.34 -18.31
N LYS A 275 16.13 -0.44 -18.08
CA LYS A 275 14.74 0.09 -17.98
C LYS A 275 14.28 0.20 -16.54
N SER A 276 13.36 1.13 -16.31
CA SER A 276 12.71 1.31 -15.02
C SER A 276 11.20 1.44 -15.18
N ALA A 277 10.48 1.13 -14.11
CA ALA A 277 9.04 1.36 -13.99
C ALA A 277 8.75 2.04 -12.66
N THR A 278 7.76 2.95 -12.66
CA THR A 278 7.27 3.61 -11.45
C THR A 278 5.78 3.32 -11.30
N LEU A 279 5.42 2.74 -10.17
CA LEU A 279 4.06 2.69 -9.66
C LEU A 279 3.85 3.91 -8.77
N GLN A 280 2.89 4.77 -9.11
CA GLN A 280 2.54 5.93 -8.29
C GLN A 280 1.08 5.85 -7.85
N VAL A 281 0.82 6.23 -6.60
CA VAL A 281 -0.52 6.30 -6.00
C VAL A 281 -0.68 7.63 -5.29
N ALA A 282 -1.80 8.31 -5.55
CA ALA A 282 -2.21 9.50 -4.83
C ALA A 282 -3.51 9.21 -4.06
N VAL A 283 -3.51 9.51 -2.77
CA VAL A 283 -4.64 9.32 -1.87
C VAL A 283 -5.09 10.66 -1.33
N SER A 284 -6.33 11.01 -1.60
CA SER A 284 -6.97 12.23 -1.09
C SER A 284 -8.31 11.90 -0.42
N SER A 285 -8.81 12.82 0.39
CA SER A 285 -10.13 12.73 1.00
C SER A 285 -10.88 14.05 0.89
N ARG A 286 -12.21 13.93 0.84
CA ARG A 286 -13.15 15.05 0.88
C ARG A 286 -14.39 14.66 1.66
N ALA A 287 -15.16 15.64 2.12
CA ALA A 287 -16.48 15.38 2.67
C ALA A 287 -17.37 14.62 1.67
N GLY A 288 -18.12 13.63 2.16
CA GLY A 288 -18.99 12.74 1.38
C GLY A 288 -20.46 13.17 1.42
#